data_edc987c7a3cc97b6e740edfe50af0efb
#
_entry.id   edc987c7a3cc97b6e740edfe50af0efb
#
_cell.length_a   1.000
_cell.length_b   1.000
_cell.length_c   1.000
_cell.angle_alpha   90.00
_cell.angle_beta   90.00
_cell.angle_gamma   90.00
#
_symmetry.space_group_name_H-M   'P 1'
#
loop_
_entity.id
_entity.type
_entity.pdbx_description
1 polymer ?
#
loop_
_entity_poly.entity_id
_entity_poly.type
_entity_poly.pdbx_seq_one_letter_code
_entity_poly.pdbx_strand_id
1 'polypeptide(L)'
;MELLDLTELQRVLQDFATDIRDRYKDVLANNDHIASRKLVESVKTQVVVGDTYFEVTMTLEDYWKYVENDTKPHFPPPDAILRWIEVKPVIPRPGNNGKIPTPKQLTYLICRKISIEGTTGTHDLAKTKEDILPWWREQISQALGHDMENYIRKVVRE
;
A
#
# COMPACT_ATOMS: atom_id res chain seq x y z
N MET A 1 40.68 -7.47 -5.18
CA MET A 1 39.85 -6.29 -4.78
C MET A 1 38.70 -6.82 -3.94
N GLU A 2 38.74 -6.55 -2.65
CA GLU A 2 37.69 -6.99 -1.74
C GLU A 2 36.40 -6.22 -2.05
N LEU A 3 35.27 -6.93 -2.14
CA LEU A 3 33.99 -6.27 -2.41
C LEU A 3 33.51 -5.55 -1.15
N LEU A 4 32.84 -4.41 -1.31
CA LEU A 4 32.21 -3.67 -0.24
C LEU A 4 31.16 -4.57 0.43
N ASP A 5 31.32 -4.83 1.72
CA ASP A 5 30.35 -5.57 2.53
C ASP A 5 29.27 -4.60 3.02
N LEU A 6 28.04 -4.79 2.54
CA LEU A 6 26.88 -3.96 2.83
C LEU A 6 25.88 -4.66 3.77
N THR A 7 26.40 -5.45 4.71
CA THR A 7 25.57 -6.28 5.60
C THR A 7 24.65 -5.43 6.48
N GLU A 8 25.14 -4.32 7.04
CA GLU A 8 24.33 -3.47 7.91
C GLU A 8 23.25 -2.74 7.13
N LEU A 9 23.59 -2.19 5.96
CA LEU A 9 22.61 -1.58 5.06
C LEU A 9 21.53 -2.57 4.65
N GLN A 10 21.90 -3.79 4.31
CA GLN A 10 20.97 -4.83 3.89
C GLN A 10 19.99 -5.20 5.02
N ARG A 11 20.50 -5.31 6.26
CA ARG A 11 19.67 -5.53 7.45
C ARG A 11 18.66 -4.41 7.66
N VAL A 12 19.11 -3.15 7.61
CA VAL A 12 18.26 -1.97 7.81
C VAL A 12 17.19 -1.86 6.70
N LEU A 13 17.52 -2.18 5.45
CA LEU A 13 16.54 -2.20 4.36
C LEU A 13 15.49 -3.31 4.56
N GLN A 14 15.87 -4.46 5.11
CA GLN A 14 14.94 -5.53 5.43
C GLN A 14 13.98 -5.13 6.57
N ASP A 15 14.50 -4.45 7.59
CA ASP A 15 13.71 -3.92 8.70
C ASP A 15 12.72 -2.86 8.19
N PHE A 16 13.16 -1.94 7.30
CA PHE A 16 12.30 -0.97 6.64
C PHE A 16 11.20 -1.64 5.82
N ALA A 17 11.56 -2.64 5.00
CA ALA A 17 10.59 -3.36 4.18
C ALA A 17 9.52 -4.05 5.04
N THR A 18 9.90 -4.54 6.20
CA THR A 18 9.00 -5.17 7.18
C THR A 18 8.09 -4.12 7.83
N ASP A 19 8.66 -3.01 8.32
CA ASP A 19 7.92 -1.95 9.00
C ASP A 19 6.87 -1.30 8.08
N ILE A 20 7.24 -0.92 6.86
CA ILE A 20 6.28 -0.31 5.91
C ILE A 20 5.16 -1.27 5.54
N ARG A 21 5.47 -2.57 5.34
CA ARG A 21 4.48 -3.61 5.08
C ARG A 21 3.49 -3.72 6.22
N ASP A 22 3.97 -3.84 7.45
CA ASP A 22 3.14 -4.12 8.61
C ASP A 22 2.29 -2.91 8.97
N ARG A 23 2.85 -1.70 8.96
CA ARG A 23 2.07 -0.47 9.17
C ARG A 23 1.00 -0.27 8.11
N TYR A 24 1.32 -0.51 6.83
CA TYR A 24 0.32 -0.38 5.78
C TYR A 24 -0.78 -1.43 5.93
N LYS A 25 -0.45 -2.68 6.31
CA LYS A 25 -1.45 -3.70 6.64
C LYS A 25 -2.35 -3.28 7.80
N ASP A 26 -1.78 -2.70 8.84
CA ASP A 26 -2.55 -2.22 10.00
C ASP A 26 -3.50 -1.08 9.61
N VAL A 27 -3.03 -0.12 8.82
CA VAL A 27 -3.87 0.98 8.30
C VAL A 27 -5.01 0.43 7.45
N LEU A 28 -4.71 -0.49 6.52
CA LEU A 28 -5.72 -1.14 5.69
C LEU A 28 -6.72 -1.94 6.53
N ALA A 29 -6.27 -2.65 7.57
CA ALA A 29 -7.13 -3.45 8.43
C ALA A 29 -8.07 -2.61 9.31
N ASN A 30 -7.63 -1.41 9.71
CA ASN A 30 -8.40 -0.49 10.55
C ASN A 30 -9.39 0.37 9.76
N ASN A 31 -9.24 0.45 8.43
CA ASN A 31 -10.14 1.22 7.59
C ASN A 31 -11.36 0.40 7.18
N ASP A 32 -12.56 0.92 7.48
CA ASP A 32 -13.86 0.31 7.09
C ASP A 32 -14.07 0.17 5.57
N HIS A 33 -13.11 0.64 4.77
CA HIS A 33 -13.20 0.60 3.31
C HIS A 33 -12.84 -0.75 2.69
N ILE A 34 -12.34 -1.70 3.49
CA ILE A 34 -11.94 -3.02 3.00
C ILE A 34 -13.15 -3.96 2.96
N ALA A 35 -13.63 -4.25 1.77
CA ALA A 35 -14.69 -5.23 1.55
C ALA A 35 -14.20 -6.68 1.74
N SER A 36 -12.95 -6.96 1.38
CA SER A 36 -12.33 -8.28 1.59
C SER A 36 -10.92 -8.10 2.14
N ARG A 37 -10.47 -9.02 2.99
CA ARG A 37 -9.10 -9.02 3.51
C ARG A 37 -8.03 -9.31 2.45
N LYS A 38 -8.41 -9.61 1.20
CA LYS A 38 -7.50 -9.94 0.11
C LYS A 38 -6.41 -8.90 -0.10
N LEU A 39 -6.75 -7.60 -0.06
CA LEU A 39 -5.75 -6.54 -0.23
C LEU A 39 -4.73 -6.59 0.91
N VAL A 40 -5.17 -6.68 2.16
CA VAL A 40 -4.30 -6.77 3.34
C VAL A 40 -3.38 -7.98 3.25
N GLU A 41 -3.94 -9.14 2.89
CA GLU A 41 -3.20 -10.40 2.79
C GLU A 41 -2.20 -10.39 1.62
N SER A 42 -2.51 -9.65 0.55
CA SER A 42 -1.66 -9.56 -0.64
C SER A 42 -0.42 -8.69 -0.46
N VAL A 43 -0.39 -7.81 0.54
CA VAL A 43 0.74 -6.89 0.77
C VAL A 43 1.99 -7.70 1.12
N LYS A 44 2.96 -7.67 0.22
CA LYS A 44 4.27 -8.30 0.37
C LYS A 44 5.35 -7.30 0.05
N THR A 45 6.48 -7.41 0.72
CA THR A 45 7.67 -6.60 0.44
C THR A 45 8.86 -7.50 0.14
N GLN A 46 9.75 -7.01 -0.71
CA GLN A 46 10.99 -7.67 -1.06
C GLN A 46 12.09 -6.62 -1.14
N VAL A 47 13.26 -6.98 -0.63
CA VAL A 47 14.50 -6.20 -0.81
C VAL A 47 15.30 -6.85 -1.91
N VAL A 48 15.68 -6.07 -2.92
CA VAL A 48 16.56 -6.48 -4.00
C VAL A 48 17.85 -5.70 -3.88
N VAL A 49 18.97 -6.41 -3.87
CA VAL A 49 20.32 -5.86 -3.87
C VAL A 49 20.91 -6.12 -5.24
N GLY A 50 21.05 -5.09 -6.04
CA GLY A 50 21.74 -5.13 -7.33
C GLY A 50 23.18 -4.63 -7.20
N ASP A 51 23.93 -4.71 -8.27
CA ASP A 51 25.35 -4.30 -8.30
C ASP A 51 25.54 -2.79 -8.04
N THR A 52 24.55 -1.98 -8.40
CA THR A 52 24.62 -0.51 -8.35
C THR A 52 23.42 0.16 -7.66
N TYR A 53 22.46 -0.62 -7.15
CA TYR A 53 21.24 -0.09 -6.53
C TYR A 53 20.69 -1.03 -5.46
N PHE A 54 19.89 -0.45 -4.59
CA PHE A 54 19.03 -1.16 -3.63
C PHE A 54 17.59 -0.80 -3.92
N GLU A 55 16.71 -1.78 -3.89
CA GLU A 55 15.31 -1.58 -4.15
C GLU A 55 14.47 -2.29 -3.10
N VAL A 56 13.49 -1.58 -2.54
CA VAL A 56 12.44 -2.16 -1.71
C VAL A 56 11.15 -2.12 -2.52
N THR A 57 10.72 -3.28 -2.97
CA THR A 57 9.50 -3.44 -3.79
C THR A 57 8.35 -3.90 -2.91
N MET A 58 7.18 -3.27 -3.08
CA MET A 58 5.93 -3.69 -2.48
C MET A 58 4.98 -4.23 -3.57
N THR A 59 4.49 -5.44 -3.38
CA THR A 59 3.54 -6.10 -4.28
C THR A 59 2.18 -6.18 -3.60
N LEU A 60 1.13 -5.84 -4.34
CA LEU A 60 -0.27 -5.81 -3.89
C LEU A 60 -1.19 -6.31 -5.00
N GLU A 61 -2.45 -6.60 -4.65
CA GLU A 61 -3.52 -6.87 -5.61
C GLU A 61 -3.72 -5.69 -6.57
N ASP A 62 -3.96 -5.92 -7.84
CA ASP A 62 -4.03 -4.91 -8.91
C ASP A 62 -5.02 -3.77 -8.64
N TYR A 63 -6.07 -4.05 -7.86
CA TYR A 63 -7.10 -3.04 -7.57
C TYR A 63 -6.69 -2.05 -6.47
N TRP A 64 -5.52 -2.22 -5.80
CA TRP A 64 -5.05 -1.32 -4.75
C TRP A 64 -5.05 0.15 -5.16
N LYS A 65 -4.73 0.42 -6.42
CA LYS A 65 -4.68 1.79 -6.98
C LYS A 65 -6.03 2.52 -6.95
N TYR A 66 -7.14 1.76 -7.04
CA TYR A 66 -8.50 2.33 -6.96
C TYR A 66 -8.94 2.58 -5.51
N VAL A 67 -8.31 1.91 -4.55
CA VAL A 67 -8.52 2.17 -3.12
C VAL A 67 -7.67 3.36 -2.68
N GLU A 68 -6.44 3.42 -3.13
CA GLU A 68 -5.45 4.43 -2.74
C GLU A 68 -5.74 5.80 -3.37
N ASN A 69 -6.09 5.84 -4.66
CA ASN A 69 -6.16 7.10 -5.41
C ASN A 69 -7.59 7.53 -5.72
N ASP A 70 -7.76 8.85 -5.85
CA ASP A 70 -8.97 9.41 -6.42
C ASP A 70 -9.17 8.94 -7.86
N THR A 71 -10.41 8.66 -8.23
CA THR A 71 -10.74 8.37 -9.62
C THR A 71 -11.60 9.48 -10.23
N LYS A 72 -11.34 9.76 -11.50
CA LYS A 72 -12.21 10.65 -12.27
C LYS A 72 -13.60 10.00 -12.45
N PRO A 73 -14.64 10.80 -12.75
CA PRO A 73 -15.95 10.29 -13.13
C PRO A 73 -15.86 9.20 -14.20
N HIS A 74 -16.38 8.02 -13.92
CA HIS A 74 -16.44 6.89 -14.84
C HIS A 74 -17.54 5.93 -14.39
N PHE A 75 -18.09 5.15 -15.30
CA PHE A 75 -19.07 4.12 -14.94
C PHE A 75 -18.32 2.81 -14.65
N PRO A 76 -18.26 2.36 -13.38
CA PRO A 76 -17.53 1.14 -13.03
C PRO A 76 -18.30 -0.10 -13.51
N PRO A 77 -17.62 -1.27 -13.67
CA PRO A 77 -18.30 -2.52 -14.00
C PRO A 77 -19.31 -2.91 -12.91
N PRO A 78 -20.61 -3.04 -13.23
CA PRO A 78 -21.65 -3.33 -12.23
C PRO A 78 -21.41 -4.62 -11.44
N ASP A 79 -20.86 -5.65 -12.09
CA ASP A 79 -20.57 -6.93 -11.44
C ASP A 79 -19.49 -6.80 -10.34
N ALA A 80 -18.54 -5.88 -10.51
CA ALA A 80 -17.54 -5.61 -9.48
C ALA A 80 -18.18 -4.95 -8.25
N ILE A 81 -19.09 -3.99 -8.48
CA ILE A 81 -19.82 -3.30 -7.42
C ILE A 81 -20.80 -4.25 -6.73
N LEU A 82 -21.48 -5.12 -7.48
CA LEU A 82 -22.38 -6.12 -6.89
C LEU A 82 -21.63 -7.06 -5.96
N ARG A 83 -20.50 -7.63 -6.40
CA ARG A 83 -19.63 -8.46 -5.56
C ARG A 83 -19.13 -7.72 -4.32
N TRP A 84 -18.78 -6.44 -4.47
CA TRP A 84 -18.38 -5.62 -3.33
C TRP A 84 -19.51 -5.44 -2.31
N ILE A 85 -20.77 -5.21 -2.75
CA ILE A 85 -21.94 -5.11 -1.88
C ILE A 85 -22.20 -6.43 -1.13
N GLU A 86 -22.00 -7.57 -1.79
CA GLU A 86 -22.21 -8.90 -1.21
C GLU A 86 -21.16 -9.24 -0.12
N VAL A 87 -19.93 -8.79 -0.29
CA VAL A 87 -18.84 -9.03 0.66
C VAL A 87 -18.86 -8.03 1.82
N LYS A 88 -19.15 -6.77 1.54
CA LYS A 88 -19.28 -5.72 2.54
C LYS A 88 -20.76 -5.58 2.90
N PRO A 89 -21.16 -5.77 4.17
CA PRO A 89 -22.56 -5.61 4.56
C PRO A 89 -22.96 -4.12 4.48
N VAL A 90 -23.31 -3.69 3.26
CA VAL A 90 -23.83 -2.35 3.03
C VAL A 90 -25.31 -2.34 3.44
N ILE A 91 -25.65 -1.55 4.45
CA ILE A 91 -27.04 -1.36 4.88
C ILE A 91 -27.61 -0.18 4.07
N PRO A 92 -28.45 -0.44 3.04
CA PRO A 92 -29.02 0.62 2.24
C PRO A 92 -30.07 1.39 3.04
N ARG A 93 -30.10 2.72 2.84
CA ARG A 93 -31.17 3.54 3.41
C ARG A 93 -32.41 3.45 2.52
N PRO A 94 -33.63 3.52 3.11
CA PRO A 94 -34.85 3.61 2.33
C PRO A 94 -34.81 4.80 1.36
N GLY A 95 -35.27 4.60 0.14
CA GLY A 95 -35.44 5.67 -0.83
C GLY A 95 -36.61 6.60 -0.48
N ASN A 96 -36.84 7.63 -1.29
CA ASN A 96 -37.95 8.59 -1.09
C ASN A 96 -39.33 7.94 -1.08
N ASN A 97 -39.46 6.74 -1.62
CA ASN A 97 -40.68 5.92 -1.60
C ASN A 97 -40.80 5.00 -0.39
N GLY A 98 -39.91 5.13 0.60
CA GLY A 98 -39.86 4.30 1.81
C GLY A 98 -39.36 2.84 1.57
N LYS A 99 -38.99 2.47 0.34
CA LYS A 99 -38.54 1.11 0.01
C LYS A 99 -37.03 1.00 0.06
N ILE A 100 -36.55 -0.12 0.60
CA ILE A 100 -35.13 -0.47 0.59
C ILE A 100 -34.75 -0.98 -0.80
N PRO A 101 -33.71 -0.42 -1.46
CA PRO A 101 -33.30 -0.88 -2.78
C PRO A 101 -32.74 -2.31 -2.73
N THR A 102 -33.04 -3.09 -3.74
CA THR A 102 -32.45 -4.41 -3.94
C THR A 102 -30.93 -4.27 -4.22
N PRO A 103 -30.13 -5.34 -4.03
CA PRO A 103 -28.68 -5.29 -4.35
C PRO A 103 -28.39 -4.79 -5.78
N LYS A 104 -29.15 -5.22 -6.78
CA LYS A 104 -29.01 -4.74 -8.17
C LYS A 104 -29.35 -3.25 -8.32
N GLN A 105 -30.40 -2.80 -7.67
CA GLN A 105 -30.75 -1.36 -7.69
C GLN A 105 -29.67 -0.52 -6.97
N LEU A 106 -29.19 -1.00 -5.83
CA LEU A 106 -28.10 -0.35 -5.09
C LEU A 106 -26.82 -0.29 -5.93
N THR A 107 -26.48 -1.40 -6.61
CA THR A 107 -25.36 -1.43 -7.57
C THR A 107 -25.47 -0.33 -8.60
N TYR A 108 -26.63 -0.19 -9.25
CA TYR A 108 -26.84 0.85 -10.26
C TYR A 108 -26.71 2.27 -9.67
N LEU A 109 -27.26 2.51 -8.49
CA LEU A 109 -27.18 3.81 -7.82
C LEU A 109 -25.72 4.19 -7.49
N ILE A 110 -24.93 3.22 -7.01
CA ILE A 110 -23.50 3.40 -6.73
C ILE A 110 -22.72 3.68 -8.04
N CYS A 111 -22.93 2.86 -9.09
CA CYS A 111 -22.31 3.08 -10.39
C CYS A 111 -22.64 4.46 -10.96
N ARG A 112 -23.90 4.89 -10.85
CA ARG A 112 -24.34 6.23 -11.28
C ARG A 112 -23.66 7.33 -10.48
N LYS A 113 -23.53 7.19 -9.16
CA LYS A 113 -22.82 8.17 -8.33
C LYS A 113 -21.36 8.27 -8.76
N ILE A 114 -20.67 7.16 -8.92
CA ILE A 114 -19.27 7.14 -9.38
C ILE A 114 -19.13 7.75 -10.79
N SER A 115 -20.12 7.55 -11.65
CA SER A 115 -20.09 8.14 -13.00
C SER A 115 -20.21 9.66 -13.02
N ILE A 116 -20.71 10.26 -11.96
CA ILE A 116 -20.88 11.71 -11.83
C ILE A 116 -19.74 12.33 -11.02
N GLU A 117 -19.38 11.71 -9.90
CA GLU A 117 -18.47 12.30 -8.90
C GLU A 117 -17.07 11.68 -8.93
N GLY A 118 -16.91 10.46 -9.49
CA GLY A 118 -15.72 9.64 -9.28
C GLY A 118 -15.71 8.97 -7.89
N THR A 119 -14.54 8.57 -7.45
CA THR A 119 -14.32 8.06 -6.08
C THR A 119 -13.18 8.80 -5.41
N THR A 120 -13.28 9.00 -4.11
CA THR A 120 -12.17 9.52 -3.30
C THR A 120 -11.33 8.35 -2.80
N GLY A 121 -10.02 8.39 -3.03
CA GLY A 121 -9.07 7.42 -2.52
C GLY A 121 -8.81 7.61 -1.02
N THR A 122 -8.22 6.60 -0.40
CA THR A 122 -7.87 6.66 1.03
C THR A 122 -6.55 7.35 1.28
N HIS A 123 -5.64 7.33 0.31
CA HIS A 123 -4.25 7.83 0.39
C HIS A 123 -3.46 7.22 1.56
N ASP A 124 -3.80 6.01 1.95
CA ASP A 124 -3.26 5.37 3.15
C ASP A 124 -1.79 4.99 3.00
N LEU A 125 -1.38 4.52 1.81
CA LEU A 125 0.02 4.23 1.53
C LEU A 125 0.86 5.51 1.47
N ALA A 126 0.32 6.58 0.88
CA ALA A 126 0.99 7.88 0.83
C ALA A 126 1.24 8.42 2.24
N LYS A 127 0.21 8.43 3.09
CA LYS A 127 0.31 8.84 4.51
C LYS A 127 1.29 7.97 5.27
N THR A 128 1.20 6.64 5.14
CA THR A 128 2.14 5.72 5.81
C THR A 128 3.58 6.03 5.42
N LYS A 129 3.86 6.30 4.14
CA LYS A 129 5.19 6.70 3.68
C LYS A 129 5.64 8.03 4.25
N GLU A 130 4.79 9.04 4.24
CA GLU A 130 5.10 10.35 4.81
C GLU A 130 5.48 10.27 6.30
N ASP A 131 4.79 9.42 7.05
CA ASP A 131 5.04 9.25 8.48
C ASP A 131 6.36 8.56 8.80
N ILE A 132 6.75 7.55 8.02
CA ILE A 132 7.91 6.72 8.38
C ILE A 132 9.19 7.05 7.63
N LEU A 133 9.10 7.57 6.40
CA LEU A 133 10.27 7.81 5.54
C LEU A 133 11.32 8.75 6.15
N PRO A 134 10.99 9.83 6.88
CA PRO A 134 11.99 10.71 7.46
C PRO A 134 12.94 9.97 8.41
N TRP A 135 12.39 9.14 9.28
CA TRP A 135 13.16 8.34 10.22
C TRP A 135 13.98 7.25 9.51
N TRP A 136 13.37 6.53 8.57
CA TRP A 136 14.06 5.46 7.84
C TRP A 136 15.17 5.96 6.93
N ARG A 137 15.04 7.15 6.34
CA ARG A 137 16.13 7.80 5.58
C ARG A 137 17.38 7.99 6.43
N GLU A 138 17.21 8.43 7.66
CA GLU A 138 18.30 8.60 8.62
C GLU A 138 18.94 7.24 8.93
N GLN A 139 18.16 6.21 9.25
CA GLN A 139 18.68 4.87 9.57
C GLN A 139 19.44 4.25 8.39
N ILE A 140 18.91 4.37 7.19
CA ILE A 140 19.56 3.87 5.96
C ILE A 140 20.87 4.60 5.71
N SER A 141 20.90 5.93 5.87
CA SER A 141 22.12 6.73 5.70
C SER A 141 23.20 6.35 6.71
N GLN A 142 22.83 6.14 7.96
CA GLN A 142 23.77 5.71 9.02
C GLN A 142 24.32 4.32 8.75
N ALA A 143 23.48 3.36 8.34
CA ALA A 143 23.91 2.01 8.02
C ALA A 143 24.91 1.99 6.84
N LEU A 144 24.61 2.74 5.77
CA LEU A 144 25.52 2.87 4.64
C LEU A 144 26.86 3.50 5.07
N GLY A 145 26.81 4.56 5.87
CA GLY A 145 28.01 5.22 6.40
C GLY A 145 28.89 4.26 7.21
N HIS A 146 28.27 3.44 8.06
CA HIS A 146 28.96 2.42 8.86
C HIS A 146 29.65 1.35 7.99
N ASP A 147 28.94 0.82 7.00
CA ASP A 147 29.50 -0.19 6.10
C ASP A 147 30.67 0.39 5.28
N MET A 148 30.54 1.62 4.81
CA MET A 148 31.62 2.31 4.10
C MET A 148 32.84 2.58 5.00
N GLU A 149 32.64 2.99 6.25
CA GLU A 149 33.72 3.19 7.21
C GLU A 149 34.48 1.87 7.46
N ASN A 150 33.74 0.78 7.66
CA ASN A 150 34.34 -0.53 7.85
C ASN A 150 35.17 -0.98 6.65
N TYR A 151 34.67 -0.75 5.44
CA TYR A 151 35.41 -1.03 4.21
C TYR A 151 36.69 -0.20 4.11
N ILE A 152 36.64 1.10 4.33
CA ILE A 152 37.82 1.99 4.31
C ILE A 152 38.85 1.53 5.34
N ARG A 153 38.43 1.20 6.56
CA ARG A 153 39.32 0.69 7.62
C ARG A 153 40.06 -0.58 7.22
N LYS A 154 39.39 -1.50 6.48
CA LYS A 154 40.02 -2.72 5.97
C LYS A 154 41.06 -2.40 4.92
N VAL A 155 40.71 -1.61 3.91
CA VAL A 155 41.61 -1.24 2.79
C VAL A 155 42.82 -0.44 3.24
N VAL A 156 42.70 0.41 4.25
CA VAL A 156 43.82 1.26 4.74
C VAL A 156 44.81 0.47 5.63
N ARG A 157 44.41 -0.69 6.16
CA ARG A 157 45.26 -1.55 6.98
C ARG A 157 46.08 -2.57 6.20
N GLU A 158 45.80 -2.75 4.91
CA GLU A 158 46.59 -3.52 3.95
C GLU A 158 47.73 -2.66 3.35
#